data_0df5209c86282231d5c861af6b6aac24
#
_entry.id   0df5209c86282231d5c861af6b6aac24
#
_cell.length_a   1.000
_cell.length_b   1.000
_cell.length_c   1.000
_cell.angle_alpha   90.00
_cell.angle_beta   90.00
_cell.angle_gamma   90.00
#
_symmetry.space_group_name_H-M   'P 1'
#
loop_
_entity.id
_entity.type
_entity.pdbx_description
1 polymer ?
#
loop_
_entity_poly.entity_id
_entity_poly.type
_entity_poly.pdbx_seq_one_letter_code
_entity_poly.pdbx_strand_id
1 'polypeptide(L)'
;VFPAGEVMIIVETPNNVILLPATVRFYEKELTVHLERERYEEAVKLLLFLRDCHGVAADKAEEWSALLNWLQTMFPETALLRPGEGRAAAGEPEDEEDEEDGDSGEEQYVRQYVSDKSGQNRAYGLQLIELLHAAASPERQLMALEQLAFAERSDLNELIIQWLATTETHPMVQFRALQTLKKRGCKGAVRFPKFGRTVQAEVEDTPVSFDDYPGPIRDIIARIEEISEVSQPDFSYFARQTWLEFLAYAYATPIYRDVAAADREGAVDAWAAALHRMLLELIFGAADVAELAELYGITSALEPEWEAAYKELKRFARLMLPVPPAAP
;
A
#
# COMPACT_ATOMS: atom_id res chain seq x y z
N VAL A 1 -12.33 -45.00 -37.07
CA VAL A 1 -13.17 -43.87 -37.40
C VAL A 1 -13.27 -43.03 -36.10
N PHE A 2 -12.40 -42.04 -35.97
CA PHE A 2 -12.46 -41.01 -34.91
C PHE A 2 -13.17 -39.80 -35.50
N PRO A 3 -14.15 -39.20 -34.81
CA PRO A 3 -14.67 -37.93 -35.27
C PRO A 3 -13.73 -36.81 -34.87
N ALA A 4 -13.63 -35.85 -35.79
CA ALA A 4 -12.80 -34.68 -35.74
C ALA A 4 -13.29 -33.63 -34.72
N GLY A 5 -12.29 -32.94 -34.09
CA GLY A 5 -12.34 -31.49 -33.88
C GLY A 5 -13.29 -30.99 -32.84
N GLU A 6 -13.01 -31.20 -31.57
CA GLU A 6 -13.39 -30.20 -30.56
C GLU A 6 -12.34 -29.09 -30.55
N VAL A 7 -12.71 -27.96 -31.16
CA VAL A 7 -12.03 -26.69 -30.97
C VAL A 7 -12.33 -26.26 -29.55
N MET A 8 -11.37 -26.46 -28.68
CA MET A 8 -11.42 -25.92 -27.33
C MET A 8 -11.37 -24.37 -27.46
N ILE A 9 -12.50 -23.74 -27.41
CA ILE A 9 -12.61 -22.29 -27.26
C ILE A 9 -12.07 -22.02 -25.84
N ILE A 10 -10.81 -21.56 -25.77
CA ILE A 10 -10.29 -20.95 -24.56
C ILE A 10 -11.10 -19.66 -24.40
N VAL A 11 -12.09 -19.70 -23.54
CA VAL A 11 -12.76 -18.49 -23.03
C VAL A 11 -11.69 -17.81 -22.17
N GLU A 12 -11.05 -16.78 -22.73
CA GLU A 12 -10.24 -15.86 -21.95
C GLU A 12 -11.16 -15.26 -20.88
N THR A 13 -11.00 -15.72 -19.65
CA THR A 13 -11.63 -15.07 -18.51
C THR A 13 -11.03 -13.67 -18.42
N PRO A 14 -11.83 -12.58 -18.38
CA PRO A 14 -11.29 -11.25 -18.23
C PRO A 14 -10.44 -11.20 -16.95
N ASN A 15 -9.26 -10.63 -17.06
CA ASN A 15 -8.32 -10.45 -15.97
C ASN A 15 -8.99 -9.56 -14.92
N ASN A 16 -9.51 -10.14 -13.86
CA ASN A 16 -10.27 -9.43 -12.82
C ASN A 16 -9.33 -8.99 -11.68
N VAL A 17 -8.11 -8.56 -12.04
CA VAL A 17 -7.10 -8.08 -11.09
C VAL A 17 -7.43 -6.66 -10.69
N ILE A 18 -7.64 -6.43 -9.39
CA ILE A 18 -7.85 -5.12 -8.80
C ILE A 18 -6.52 -4.65 -8.21
N LEU A 19 -6.02 -3.50 -8.70
CA LEU A 19 -4.80 -2.90 -8.16
C LEU A 19 -5.12 -2.07 -6.91
N LEU A 20 -4.47 -2.42 -5.82
CA LEU A 20 -4.47 -1.62 -4.60
C LEU A 20 -3.54 -0.40 -4.76
N PRO A 21 -3.74 0.72 -4.03
CA PRO A 21 -2.89 1.91 -4.14
C PRO A 21 -1.40 1.65 -3.92
N ALA A 22 -1.05 0.75 -3.02
CA ALA A 22 0.34 0.33 -2.80
C ALA A 22 0.92 -0.43 -3.99
N THR A 23 0.10 -1.29 -4.60
CA THR A 23 0.45 -2.07 -5.80
C THR A 23 0.67 -1.16 -7.00
N VAL A 24 -0.12 -0.09 -7.13
CA VAL A 24 0.07 0.92 -8.19
C VAL A 24 1.47 1.53 -8.10
N ARG A 25 1.90 1.93 -6.89
CA ARG A 25 3.25 2.49 -6.66
C ARG A 25 4.37 1.50 -6.97
N PHE A 26 4.18 0.23 -6.61
CA PHE A 26 5.14 -0.82 -6.94
C PHE A 26 5.32 -0.93 -8.45
N TYR A 27 4.23 -1.06 -9.21
CA TYR A 27 4.32 -1.15 -10.65
C TYR A 27 4.82 0.14 -11.33
N GLU A 28 4.55 1.32 -10.76
CA GLU A 28 5.15 2.57 -11.22
C GLU A 28 6.68 2.56 -11.05
N LYS A 29 7.18 2.03 -9.92
CA LYS A 29 8.62 1.87 -9.69
C LYS A 29 9.24 0.85 -10.66
N GLU A 30 8.62 -0.31 -10.82
CA GLU A 30 9.02 -1.33 -11.79
C GLU A 30 9.05 -0.76 -13.22
N LEU A 31 8.01 -0.03 -13.60
CA LEU A 31 7.94 0.63 -14.90
C LEU A 31 9.09 1.62 -15.09
N THR A 32 9.40 2.41 -14.05
CA THR A 32 10.52 3.35 -14.07
C THR A 32 11.84 2.61 -14.25
N VAL A 33 12.08 1.53 -13.51
CA VAL A 33 13.29 0.71 -13.63
C VAL A 33 13.43 0.11 -15.04
N HIS A 34 12.34 -0.40 -15.62
CA HIS A 34 12.38 -0.92 -16.99
C HIS A 34 12.71 0.18 -18.01
N LEU A 35 12.14 1.38 -17.85
CA LEU A 35 12.43 2.52 -18.74
C LEU A 35 13.86 3.02 -18.59
N GLU A 36 14.39 3.15 -17.37
CA GLU A 36 15.77 3.56 -17.10
C GLU A 36 16.82 2.57 -17.61
N ARG A 37 16.47 1.27 -17.58
CA ARG A 37 17.33 0.20 -18.10
C ARG A 37 17.12 -0.08 -19.60
N GLU A 38 16.36 0.77 -20.30
CA GLU A 38 16.03 0.63 -21.72
C GLU A 38 15.35 -0.71 -22.09
N ARG A 39 14.69 -1.35 -21.11
CA ARG A 39 13.96 -2.60 -21.29
C ARG A 39 12.52 -2.30 -21.75
N TYR A 40 12.38 -1.79 -22.96
CA TYR A 40 11.10 -1.31 -23.47
C TYR A 40 10.06 -2.41 -23.68
N GLU A 41 10.49 -3.65 -24.00
CA GLU A 41 9.58 -4.78 -24.10
C GLU A 41 8.91 -5.12 -22.77
N GLU A 42 9.66 -5.14 -21.68
CA GLU A 42 9.19 -5.40 -20.35
C GLU A 42 8.27 -4.26 -19.87
N ALA A 43 8.64 -3.03 -20.15
CA ALA A 43 7.79 -1.87 -19.86
C ALA A 43 6.44 -1.94 -20.59
N VAL A 44 6.43 -2.34 -21.85
CA VAL A 44 5.19 -2.51 -22.64
C VAL A 44 4.36 -3.67 -22.12
N LYS A 45 4.97 -4.81 -21.78
CA LYS A 45 4.25 -5.96 -21.19
C LYS A 45 3.59 -5.56 -19.86
N LEU A 46 4.31 -4.83 -19.01
CA LEU A 46 3.80 -4.32 -17.75
C LEU A 46 2.64 -3.36 -17.96
N LEU A 47 2.75 -2.40 -18.88
CA LEU A 47 1.68 -1.46 -19.21
C LEU A 47 0.44 -2.14 -19.80
N LEU A 48 0.61 -3.18 -20.62
CA LEU A 48 -0.50 -3.98 -21.13
C LEU A 48 -1.23 -4.70 -19.99
N PHE A 49 -0.50 -5.28 -19.05
CA PHE A 49 -1.07 -5.89 -17.85
C PHE A 49 -1.83 -4.86 -17.00
N LEU A 50 -1.22 -3.70 -16.72
CA LEU A 50 -1.81 -2.64 -15.90
C LEU A 50 -3.08 -2.05 -16.52
N ARG A 51 -3.14 -1.95 -17.84
CA ARG A 51 -4.33 -1.49 -18.57
C ARG A 51 -5.52 -2.42 -18.37
N ASP A 52 -5.28 -3.72 -18.28
CA ASP A 52 -6.32 -4.73 -18.11
C ASP A 52 -6.74 -4.92 -16.64
N CYS A 53 -6.05 -4.23 -15.69
CA CYS A 53 -6.38 -4.24 -14.28
C CYS A 53 -7.46 -3.22 -13.92
N HIS A 54 -8.20 -3.49 -12.83
CA HIS A 54 -9.24 -2.62 -12.29
C HIS A 54 -8.77 -1.93 -11.01
N GLY A 55 -9.44 -0.85 -10.59
CA GLY A 55 -9.15 -0.17 -9.31
C GLY A 55 -8.13 0.96 -9.42
N VAL A 56 -7.69 1.30 -10.62
CA VAL A 56 -6.79 2.42 -10.88
C VAL A 56 -7.61 3.71 -11.08
N ALA A 57 -7.12 4.84 -10.57
CA ALA A 57 -7.71 6.15 -10.82
C ALA A 57 -7.68 6.47 -12.33
N ALA A 58 -8.72 7.13 -12.83
CA ALA A 58 -8.91 7.35 -14.27
C ALA A 58 -7.76 8.15 -14.91
N ASP A 59 -7.21 9.13 -14.20
CA ASP A 59 -6.04 9.92 -14.60
C ASP A 59 -4.79 9.05 -14.78
N LYS A 60 -4.54 8.12 -13.89
CA LYS A 60 -3.42 7.16 -13.99
C LYS A 60 -3.59 6.18 -15.14
N ALA A 61 -4.79 5.69 -15.38
CA ALA A 61 -5.09 4.83 -16.51
C ALA A 61 -4.86 5.56 -17.85
N GLU A 62 -5.17 6.87 -17.92
CA GLU A 62 -4.88 7.70 -19.08
C GLU A 62 -3.36 7.92 -19.27
N GLU A 63 -2.60 8.20 -18.20
CA GLU A 63 -1.15 8.33 -18.24
C GLU A 63 -0.48 7.06 -18.76
N TRP A 64 -0.84 5.90 -18.25
CA TRP A 64 -0.30 4.61 -18.70
C TRP A 64 -0.67 4.28 -20.13
N SER A 65 -1.89 4.60 -20.53
CA SER A 65 -2.33 4.42 -21.92
C SER A 65 -1.57 5.33 -22.88
N ALA A 66 -1.31 6.58 -22.49
CA ALA A 66 -0.52 7.51 -23.29
C ALA A 66 0.94 7.05 -23.41
N LEU A 67 1.55 6.57 -22.31
CA LEU A 67 2.91 6.04 -22.30
C LEU A 67 3.03 4.77 -23.14
N LEU A 68 2.05 3.86 -23.04
CA LEU A 68 1.98 2.65 -23.87
C LEU A 68 1.94 2.99 -25.36
N ASN A 69 1.07 3.91 -25.76
CA ASN A 69 0.97 4.35 -27.15
C ASN A 69 2.27 5.01 -27.63
N TRP A 70 2.92 5.80 -26.79
CA TRP A 70 4.19 6.43 -27.11
C TRP A 70 5.30 5.36 -27.31
N LEU A 71 5.43 4.39 -26.39
CA LEU A 71 6.41 3.31 -26.48
C LEU A 71 6.20 2.47 -27.75
N GLN A 72 4.96 2.09 -28.05
CA GLN A 72 4.63 1.31 -29.24
C GLN A 72 4.87 2.09 -30.55
N THR A 73 4.77 3.43 -30.51
CA THR A 73 5.09 4.28 -31.66
C THR A 73 6.60 4.41 -31.88
N MET A 74 7.38 4.53 -30.79
CA MET A 74 8.82 4.71 -30.85
C MET A 74 9.56 3.38 -31.10
N PHE A 75 8.98 2.26 -30.62
CA PHE A 75 9.54 0.91 -30.71
C PHE A 75 8.51 -0.04 -31.36
N PRO A 76 8.34 -0.02 -32.69
CA PRO A 76 7.29 -0.79 -33.39
C PRO A 76 7.35 -2.30 -33.15
N GLU A 77 8.51 -2.85 -32.80
CA GLU A 77 8.69 -4.24 -32.43
C GLU A 77 7.86 -4.64 -31.19
N THR A 78 7.59 -3.69 -30.30
CA THR A 78 6.79 -3.92 -29.10
C THR A 78 5.28 -3.92 -29.36
N ALA A 79 4.84 -3.43 -30.52
CA ALA A 79 3.42 -3.38 -30.89
C ALA A 79 2.80 -4.77 -31.14
N LEU A 80 3.63 -5.80 -31.34
CA LEU A 80 3.19 -7.18 -31.55
C LEU A 80 2.98 -7.97 -30.24
N LEU A 81 3.32 -7.39 -29.08
CA LEU A 81 3.17 -8.02 -27.78
C LEU A 81 1.68 -8.07 -27.38
N ARG A 82 1.25 -9.24 -26.89
CA ARG A 82 -0.13 -9.48 -26.47
C ARG A 82 -0.27 -9.42 -24.94
N PRO A 83 -1.44 -9.01 -24.42
CA PRO A 83 -1.73 -9.13 -22.99
C PRO A 83 -1.63 -10.60 -22.55
N GLY A 84 -0.91 -10.88 -21.47
CA GLY A 84 -0.80 -12.23 -20.88
C GLY A 84 0.49 -13.01 -21.19
N GLU A 85 1.33 -12.58 -22.11
CA GLU A 85 2.64 -13.24 -22.35
C GLU A 85 3.72 -12.85 -21.31
N GLY A 86 3.42 -11.90 -20.42
CA GLY A 86 4.34 -11.41 -19.39
C GLY A 86 4.36 -12.18 -18.06
N ARG A 87 3.54 -13.23 -17.91
CA ARG A 87 3.45 -13.99 -16.65
C ARG A 87 4.63 -14.95 -16.40
N ALA A 88 5.52 -15.11 -17.36
CA ALA A 88 6.66 -16.05 -17.29
C ALA A 88 8.04 -15.39 -17.32
N ALA A 89 8.13 -14.06 -17.22
CA ALA A 89 9.39 -13.33 -17.25
C ALA A 89 9.58 -12.36 -16.08
N ALA A 90 8.90 -12.57 -14.95
CA ALA A 90 9.44 -12.15 -13.68
C ALA A 90 10.65 -13.04 -13.43
N GLY A 91 11.83 -12.57 -13.83
CA GLY A 91 13.10 -13.22 -13.53
C GLY A 91 13.15 -13.45 -12.02
N GLU A 92 13.66 -14.65 -11.65
CA GLU A 92 14.05 -14.92 -10.28
C GLU A 92 14.77 -13.68 -9.74
N PRO A 93 14.43 -13.19 -8.56
CA PRO A 93 15.22 -12.14 -7.92
C PRO A 93 16.63 -12.73 -7.79
N GLU A 94 17.58 -12.20 -8.56
CA GLU A 94 18.97 -12.33 -8.18
C GLU A 94 19.03 -11.76 -6.75
N ASP A 95 19.50 -12.58 -5.81
CA ASP A 95 19.74 -12.23 -4.42
C ASP A 95 20.65 -10.99 -4.35
N GLU A 96 20.08 -9.81 -4.53
CA GLU A 96 20.68 -8.56 -4.11
C GLU A 96 20.05 -8.21 -2.76
N GLU A 97 20.80 -8.51 -1.71
CA GLU A 97 20.59 -8.13 -0.30
C GLU A 97 20.61 -6.60 -0.10
N ASP A 98 19.97 -5.81 -0.97
CA ASP A 98 19.98 -4.34 -0.95
C ASP A 98 18.56 -3.73 -0.93
N GLU A 99 17.59 -4.37 -0.23
CA GLU A 99 16.27 -3.75 -0.01
C GLU A 99 16.29 -2.55 0.97
N GLU A 100 17.40 -2.29 1.67
CA GLU A 100 17.54 -1.14 2.57
C GLU A 100 17.90 0.18 1.86
N ASP A 101 18.47 0.15 0.66
CA ASP A 101 18.97 1.37 -0.01
C ASP A 101 17.93 2.13 -0.85
N GLY A 102 16.78 1.56 -1.19
CA GLY A 102 15.78 2.22 -2.02
C GLY A 102 15.09 3.40 -1.33
N ASP A 103 14.77 3.26 -0.05
CA ASP A 103 14.10 4.31 0.76
C ASP A 103 15.08 5.44 1.13
N SER A 104 16.36 5.12 1.31
CA SER A 104 17.39 6.10 1.64
C SER A 104 17.69 7.06 0.48
N GLY A 105 17.63 6.60 -0.76
CA GLY A 105 17.86 7.42 -1.96
C GLY A 105 16.75 8.43 -2.22
N GLU A 106 15.50 8.01 -2.09
CA GLU A 106 14.33 8.87 -2.26
C GLU A 106 14.25 9.93 -1.14
N GLU A 107 14.51 9.53 0.09
CA GLU A 107 14.56 10.42 1.24
C GLU A 107 15.66 11.48 1.11
N GLN A 108 16.83 11.11 0.60
CA GLN A 108 17.94 12.04 0.33
C GLN A 108 17.57 13.04 -0.77
N TYR A 109 16.90 12.59 -1.84
CA TYR A 109 16.44 13.49 -2.90
C TYR A 109 15.44 14.50 -2.38
N VAL A 110 14.41 14.08 -1.63
CA VAL A 110 13.41 14.97 -1.04
C VAL A 110 14.08 15.96 -0.07
N ARG A 111 15.01 15.51 0.75
CA ARG A 111 15.78 16.35 1.67
C ARG A 111 16.55 17.45 0.91
N GLN A 112 17.27 17.09 -0.14
CA GLN A 112 18.01 18.04 -0.96
C GLN A 112 17.08 19.03 -1.65
N TYR A 113 15.98 18.54 -2.25
CA TYR A 113 14.99 19.39 -2.90
C TYR A 113 14.38 20.42 -1.92
N VAL A 114 14.01 20.00 -0.70
CA VAL A 114 13.45 20.89 0.32
C VAL A 114 14.50 21.89 0.82
N SER A 115 15.76 21.47 0.98
CA SER A 115 16.86 22.35 1.36
C SER A 115 17.06 23.46 0.32
N ASP A 116 17.11 23.12 -0.96
CA ASP A 116 17.27 24.08 -2.05
C ASP A 116 16.09 25.05 -2.13
N LYS A 117 14.87 24.57 -1.98
CA LYS A 117 13.64 25.39 -1.96
C LYS A 117 13.61 26.31 -0.74
N SER A 118 13.95 25.81 0.45
CA SER A 118 13.99 26.60 1.70
C SER A 118 15.09 27.65 1.66
N GLY A 119 16.23 27.37 1.02
CA GLY A 119 17.29 28.34 0.78
C GLY A 119 16.86 29.49 -0.15
N GLN A 120 16.03 29.19 -1.14
CA GLN A 120 15.50 30.21 -2.08
C GLN A 120 14.29 30.95 -1.51
N ASN A 121 13.47 30.30 -0.69
CA ASN A 121 12.23 30.85 -0.15
C ASN A 121 12.03 30.46 1.32
N ARG A 122 12.33 31.40 2.23
CA ARG A 122 12.13 31.23 3.68
C ARG A 122 10.68 30.94 4.09
N ALA A 123 9.71 31.27 3.24
CA ALA A 123 8.28 31.01 3.47
C ALA A 123 7.85 29.61 2.99
N TYR A 124 8.75 28.83 2.38
CA TYR A 124 8.38 27.55 1.75
C TYR A 124 7.66 26.60 2.72
N GLY A 125 8.17 26.42 3.95
CA GLY A 125 7.51 25.59 4.95
C GLY A 125 6.09 26.06 5.31
N LEU A 126 5.83 27.38 5.30
CA LEU A 126 4.48 27.91 5.52
C LEU A 126 3.57 27.64 4.33
N GLN A 127 4.08 27.70 3.11
CA GLN A 127 3.31 27.34 1.91
C GLN A 127 2.88 25.87 1.94
N LEU A 128 3.73 24.96 2.48
CA LEU A 128 3.37 23.57 2.69
C LEU A 128 2.27 23.41 3.75
N ILE A 129 2.29 24.21 4.83
CA ILE A 129 1.20 24.25 5.83
C ILE A 129 -0.10 24.77 5.19
N GLU A 130 -0.04 25.83 4.39
CA GLU A 130 -1.20 26.32 3.62
C GLU A 130 -1.75 25.24 2.70
N LEU A 131 -0.88 24.47 2.05
CA LEU A 131 -1.28 23.33 1.23
C LEU A 131 -2.00 22.24 2.06
N LEU A 132 -1.56 21.92 3.27
CA LEU A 132 -2.27 20.99 4.15
C LEU A 132 -3.71 21.44 4.45
N HIS A 133 -3.92 22.75 4.65
CA HIS A 133 -5.26 23.32 4.89
C HIS A 133 -6.13 23.38 3.64
N ALA A 134 -5.53 23.68 2.50
CA ALA A 134 -6.24 23.92 1.24
C ALA A 134 -6.44 22.67 0.39
N ALA A 135 -5.65 21.59 0.64
CA ALA A 135 -5.66 20.43 -0.21
C ALA A 135 -6.98 19.64 -0.08
N ALA A 136 -7.63 19.44 -1.21
CA ALA A 136 -8.86 18.64 -1.30
C ALA A 136 -8.56 17.13 -1.39
N SER A 137 -7.30 16.73 -1.67
CA SER A 137 -6.93 15.31 -1.84
C SER A 137 -5.88 14.86 -0.82
N PRO A 138 -6.03 13.63 -0.30
CA PRO A 138 -5.07 13.03 0.63
C PRO A 138 -3.64 12.96 0.07
N GLU A 139 -3.47 12.70 -1.24
CA GLU A 139 -2.18 12.56 -1.91
C GLU A 139 -1.36 13.85 -1.79
N ARG A 140 -1.99 15.01 -2.03
CA ARG A 140 -1.33 16.31 -1.89
C ARG A 140 -0.94 16.60 -0.45
N GLN A 141 -1.78 16.19 0.51
CA GLN A 141 -1.45 16.32 1.94
C GLN A 141 -0.27 15.42 2.30
N LEU A 142 -0.22 14.19 1.79
CA LEU A 142 0.91 13.27 1.99
C LEU A 142 2.21 13.85 1.45
N MET A 143 2.20 14.37 0.21
CA MET A 143 3.38 15.02 -0.40
C MET A 143 3.84 16.26 0.42
N ALA A 144 2.91 17.07 0.91
CA ALA A 144 3.27 18.21 1.75
C ALA A 144 3.91 17.78 3.08
N LEU A 145 3.38 16.74 3.73
CA LEU A 145 3.92 16.19 4.98
C LEU A 145 5.31 15.58 4.80
N GLU A 146 5.54 14.91 3.69
CA GLU A 146 6.85 14.36 3.34
C GLU A 146 7.91 15.45 3.23
N GLN A 147 7.61 16.53 2.54
CA GLN A 147 8.51 17.68 2.43
C GLN A 147 8.65 18.44 3.76
N LEU A 148 7.57 18.55 4.55
CA LEU A 148 7.61 19.16 5.88
C LEU A 148 8.54 18.41 6.83
N ALA A 149 8.77 17.12 6.65
CA ALA A 149 9.71 16.34 7.46
C ALA A 149 11.13 16.92 7.45
N PHE A 150 11.53 17.55 6.33
CA PHE A 150 12.88 18.09 6.12
C PHE A 150 12.97 19.63 6.16
N ALA A 151 11.85 20.31 6.33
CA ALA A 151 11.84 21.78 6.43
C ALA A 151 12.42 22.27 7.77
N GLU A 152 13.38 23.19 7.76
CA GLU A 152 14.21 23.54 8.92
C GLU A 152 13.56 24.48 9.96
N ARG A 153 12.32 24.90 9.77
CA ARG A 153 11.63 25.82 10.69
C ARG A 153 11.06 25.10 11.92
N SER A 154 11.37 25.60 13.11
CA SER A 154 10.92 24.99 14.37
C SER A 154 9.43 25.19 14.68
N ASP A 155 8.82 26.30 14.21
CA ASP A 155 7.41 26.63 14.41
C ASP A 155 6.45 25.72 13.62
N LEU A 156 6.95 24.98 12.60
CA LEU A 156 6.13 24.07 11.82
C LEU A 156 5.56 22.92 12.66
N ASN A 157 6.25 22.48 13.71
CA ASN A 157 5.73 21.42 14.58
C ASN A 157 4.41 21.82 15.23
N GLU A 158 4.34 23.02 15.78
CA GLU A 158 3.11 23.54 16.39
C GLU A 158 1.98 23.69 15.37
N LEU A 159 2.31 24.16 14.16
CA LEU A 159 1.32 24.32 13.07
C LEU A 159 0.77 22.97 12.59
N ILE A 160 1.62 21.95 12.46
CA ILE A 160 1.18 20.58 12.11
C ILE A 160 0.29 20.02 13.22
N ILE A 161 0.68 20.15 14.49
CA ILE A 161 -0.12 19.69 15.64
C ILE A 161 -1.48 20.40 15.67
N GLN A 162 -1.50 21.71 15.48
CA GLN A 162 -2.74 22.49 15.48
C GLN A 162 -3.66 22.09 14.32
N TRP A 163 -3.10 21.90 13.13
CA TRP A 163 -3.84 21.42 11.96
C TRP A 163 -4.44 20.04 12.23
N LEU A 164 -3.64 19.10 12.72
CA LEU A 164 -4.07 17.72 13.01
C LEU A 164 -5.17 17.70 14.11
N ALA A 165 -5.06 18.56 15.13
CA ALA A 165 -6.03 18.63 16.22
C ALA A 165 -7.40 19.19 15.79
N THR A 166 -7.44 20.00 14.74
CA THR A 166 -8.67 20.71 14.32
C THR A 166 -9.30 20.13 13.05
N THR A 167 -8.59 19.28 12.33
CA THR A 167 -9.02 18.78 11.03
C THR A 167 -9.15 17.26 11.06
N GLU A 168 -10.37 16.74 10.85
CA GLU A 168 -10.54 15.31 10.55
C GLU A 168 -10.18 15.08 9.09
N THR A 169 -9.04 14.45 8.87
CA THR A 169 -8.53 14.14 7.55
C THR A 169 -8.38 12.62 7.37
N HIS A 170 -7.97 12.21 6.18
CA HIS A 170 -7.79 10.80 5.85
C HIS A 170 -6.85 10.09 6.85
N PRO A 171 -7.16 8.88 7.33
CA PRO A 171 -6.37 8.20 8.36
C PRO A 171 -4.89 8.03 8.02
N MET A 172 -4.57 7.78 6.74
CA MET A 172 -3.17 7.70 6.27
C MET A 172 -2.44 9.02 6.42
N VAL A 173 -3.14 10.14 6.16
CA VAL A 173 -2.58 11.50 6.32
C VAL A 173 -2.33 11.80 7.78
N GLN A 174 -3.26 11.42 8.69
CA GLN A 174 -3.07 11.55 10.13
C GLN A 174 -1.85 10.79 10.63
N PHE A 175 -1.69 9.53 10.16
CA PHE A 175 -0.54 8.72 10.53
C PHE A 175 0.76 9.32 10.00
N ARG A 176 0.80 9.74 8.72
CA ARG A 176 1.96 10.42 8.13
C ARG A 176 2.31 11.71 8.87
N ALA A 177 1.32 12.49 9.33
CA ALA A 177 1.57 13.70 10.13
C ALA A 177 2.29 13.38 11.45
N LEU A 178 1.92 12.29 12.13
CA LEU A 178 2.62 11.84 13.34
C LEU A 178 4.05 11.38 13.02
N GLN A 179 4.26 10.64 11.93
CA GLN A 179 5.59 10.24 11.46
C GLN A 179 6.45 11.47 11.12
N THR A 180 5.87 12.47 10.44
CA THR A 180 6.53 13.74 10.15
C THR A 180 6.96 14.45 11.43
N LEU A 181 6.08 14.56 12.43
CA LEU A 181 6.41 15.15 13.72
C LEU A 181 7.54 14.40 14.43
N LYS A 182 7.53 13.06 14.40
CA LYS A 182 8.60 12.23 14.96
C LYS A 182 9.94 12.44 14.22
N LYS A 183 9.96 12.42 12.88
CA LYS A 183 11.15 12.71 12.06
C LYS A 183 11.72 14.10 12.35
N ARG A 184 10.87 15.08 12.71
CA ARG A 184 11.24 16.43 13.12
C ARG A 184 11.68 16.55 14.57
N GLY A 185 11.75 15.43 15.31
CA GLY A 185 12.17 15.38 16.71
C GLY A 185 11.12 15.89 17.71
N CYS A 186 9.86 16.03 17.30
CA CYS A 186 8.76 16.35 18.20
C CYS A 186 8.49 15.18 19.16
N LYS A 187 8.06 15.49 20.39
CA LYS A 187 7.72 14.50 21.42
C LYS A 187 6.43 14.89 22.13
N GLY A 188 5.82 13.90 22.79
CA GLY A 188 4.64 14.06 23.63
C GLY A 188 3.34 13.74 22.93
N ALA A 189 2.25 13.90 23.67
CA ALA A 189 0.92 13.49 23.26
C ALA A 189 0.27 14.49 22.29
N VAL A 190 -0.23 13.97 21.18
CA VAL A 190 -1.06 14.72 20.23
C VAL A 190 -2.47 14.16 20.23
N ARG A 191 -3.48 15.05 20.35
CA ARG A 191 -4.90 14.70 20.29
C ARG A 191 -5.50 15.18 19.00
N PHE A 192 -6.25 14.31 18.32
CA PHE A 192 -6.87 14.64 17.03
C PHE A 192 -8.18 13.86 16.80
N PRO A 193 -9.07 14.39 15.95
CA PRO A 193 -10.30 13.71 15.60
C PRO A 193 -10.02 12.55 14.64
N LYS A 194 -10.59 11.38 14.93
CA LYS A 194 -10.51 10.18 14.07
C LYS A 194 -11.79 9.36 14.22
N PHE A 195 -12.46 9.09 13.11
CA PHE A 195 -13.73 8.34 13.06
C PHE A 195 -14.81 8.92 14.01
N GLY A 196 -14.94 10.26 14.04
CA GLY A 196 -15.91 10.97 14.87
C GLY A 196 -15.60 10.94 16.38
N ARG A 197 -14.39 10.56 16.79
CA ARG A 197 -13.93 10.54 18.17
C ARG A 197 -12.59 11.25 18.29
N THR A 198 -12.28 11.78 19.48
CA THR A 198 -10.92 12.26 19.76
C THR A 198 -10.05 11.09 20.20
N VAL A 199 -8.95 10.88 19.51
CA VAL A 199 -7.91 9.90 19.86
C VAL A 199 -6.65 10.63 20.32
N GLN A 200 -5.74 9.90 20.98
CA GLN A 200 -4.45 10.41 21.42
C GLN A 200 -3.35 9.44 20.99
N ALA A 201 -2.25 9.99 20.50
CA ALA A 201 -1.02 9.25 20.22
C ALA A 201 0.18 9.96 20.81
N GLU A 202 1.16 9.19 21.29
CA GLU A 202 2.48 9.70 21.63
C GLU A 202 3.32 9.75 20.35
N VAL A 203 3.89 10.91 20.03
CA VAL A 203 4.62 11.10 18.76
C VAL A 203 5.84 10.17 18.69
N GLU A 204 6.56 10.02 19.79
CA GLU A 204 7.74 9.18 19.91
C GLU A 204 7.46 7.69 19.68
N ASP A 205 6.24 7.24 19.95
CA ASP A 205 5.82 5.83 19.79
C ASP A 205 5.30 5.53 18.38
N THR A 206 5.24 6.54 17.51
CA THR A 206 4.75 6.34 16.13
C THR A 206 5.78 5.55 15.31
N PRO A 207 5.43 4.39 14.73
CA PRO A 207 6.35 3.65 13.87
C PRO A 207 6.70 4.44 12.60
N VAL A 208 7.98 4.46 12.23
CA VAL A 208 8.47 5.04 10.96
C VAL A 208 8.99 3.98 10.00
N SER A 209 9.42 2.83 10.52
CA SER A 209 9.81 1.64 9.77
C SER A 209 8.97 0.43 10.21
N PHE A 210 9.05 -0.68 9.46
CA PHE A 210 8.35 -1.91 9.84
C PHE A 210 8.88 -2.48 11.16
N ASP A 211 10.15 -2.35 11.43
CA ASP A 211 10.80 -2.86 12.64
C ASP A 211 10.40 -2.12 13.92
N ASP A 212 9.87 -0.89 13.77
CA ASP A 212 9.37 -0.11 14.92
C ASP A 212 8.03 -0.63 15.46
N TYR A 213 7.32 -1.51 14.70
CA TYR A 213 6.06 -2.05 15.18
C TYR A 213 6.26 -3.12 16.27
N PRO A 214 5.31 -3.25 17.21
CA PRO A 214 5.31 -4.34 18.19
C PRO A 214 5.43 -5.75 17.57
N GLY A 215 6.07 -6.67 18.30
CA GLY A 215 6.28 -8.05 17.85
C GLY A 215 5.05 -8.70 17.24
N PRO A 216 3.88 -8.75 17.93
CA PRO A 216 2.69 -9.40 17.40
C PRO A 216 2.25 -8.85 16.03
N ILE A 217 2.43 -7.55 15.79
CA ILE A 217 2.11 -6.93 14.49
C ILE A 217 3.02 -7.46 13.37
N ARG A 218 4.31 -7.61 13.67
CA ARG A 218 5.30 -8.15 12.72
C ARG A 218 5.11 -9.64 12.49
N ASP A 219 4.79 -10.38 13.56
CA ASP A 219 4.58 -11.82 13.52
C ASP A 219 3.38 -12.22 12.64
N ILE A 220 2.37 -11.35 12.51
CA ILE A 220 1.22 -11.57 11.60
C ILE A 220 1.68 -11.66 10.16
N ILE A 221 2.58 -10.79 9.71
CA ILE A 221 3.12 -10.84 8.34
C ILE A 221 4.07 -12.03 8.18
N ALA A 222 4.97 -12.26 9.13
CA ALA A 222 5.84 -13.43 9.10
C ALA A 222 5.04 -14.74 9.00
N ARG A 223 3.89 -14.83 9.67
CA ARG A 223 2.99 -15.98 9.59
C ARG A 223 2.34 -16.15 8.22
N ILE A 224 1.99 -15.06 7.54
CA ILE A 224 1.48 -15.12 6.17
C ILE A 224 2.59 -15.52 5.20
N GLU A 225 3.78 -14.96 5.35
CA GLU A 225 4.95 -15.29 4.54
C GLU A 225 5.28 -16.78 4.65
N GLU A 226 5.36 -17.33 5.87
CA GLU A 226 5.58 -18.75 6.11
C GLU A 226 4.59 -19.66 5.36
N ILE A 227 3.31 -19.27 5.28
CA ILE A 227 2.26 -20.06 4.64
C ILE A 227 2.25 -19.88 3.11
N SER A 228 2.53 -18.68 2.62
CA SER A 228 2.41 -18.34 1.19
C SER A 228 3.71 -18.46 0.40
N GLU A 229 4.88 -18.54 1.05
CA GLU A 229 6.20 -18.57 0.43
C GLU A 229 6.39 -19.71 -0.60
N VAL A 230 5.71 -20.83 -0.39
CA VAL A 230 5.78 -22.01 -1.27
C VAL A 230 4.90 -21.86 -2.52
N SER A 231 3.88 -21.01 -2.51
CA SER A 231 2.84 -21.00 -3.54
C SER A 231 2.69 -19.67 -4.29
N GLN A 232 2.98 -18.53 -3.68
CA GLN A 232 2.73 -17.21 -4.27
C GLN A 232 3.60 -16.09 -3.66
N PRO A 233 4.84 -15.86 -4.12
CA PRO A 233 5.73 -14.82 -3.56
C PRO A 233 5.13 -13.40 -3.65
N ASP A 234 4.42 -13.07 -4.75
CA ASP A 234 3.77 -11.77 -4.92
C ASP A 234 2.68 -11.52 -3.85
N PHE A 235 2.06 -12.58 -3.31
CA PHE A 235 1.02 -12.47 -2.31
C PHE A 235 1.54 -11.90 -0.98
N SER A 236 2.74 -12.33 -0.57
CA SER A 236 3.38 -11.85 0.66
C SER A 236 3.63 -10.34 0.61
N TYR A 237 4.09 -9.84 -0.54
CA TYR A 237 4.26 -8.41 -0.74
C TYR A 237 2.93 -7.64 -0.59
N PHE A 238 1.87 -8.10 -1.25
CA PHE A 238 0.54 -7.47 -1.13
C PHE A 238 0.00 -7.53 0.31
N ALA A 239 0.21 -8.65 0.99
CA ALA A 239 -0.19 -8.81 2.37
C ALA A 239 0.51 -7.78 3.27
N ARG A 240 1.82 -7.62 3.13
CA ARG A 240 2.62 -6.65 3.88
C ARG A 240 2.16 -5.22 3.62
N GLN A 241 1.98 -4.83 2.36
CA GLN A 241 1.54 -3.47 2.01
C GLN A 241 0.12 -3.18 2.54
N THR A 242 -0.82 -4.09 2.31
CA THR A 242 -2.19 -3.93 2.83
C THR A 242 -2.22 -3.88 4.36
N TRP A 243 -1.34 -4.65 5.01
CA TRP A 243 -1.21 -4.63 6.47
C TRP A 243 -0.71 -3.28 6.98
N LEU A 244 0.31 -2.71 6.37
CA LEU A 244 0.81 -1.37 6.72
C LEU A 244 -0.24 -0.28 6.53
N GLU A 245 -1.04 -0.36 5.47
CA GLU A 245 -2.16 0.56 5.27
C GLU A 245 -3.25 0.38 6.35
N PHE A 246 -3.57 -0.86 6.70
CA PHE A 246 -4.50 -1.15 7.80
C PHE A 246 -3.98 -0.62 9.14
N LEU A 247 -2.69 -0.80 9.43
CA LEU A 247 -2.08 -0.28 10.66
C LEU A 247 -2.13 1.24 10.74
N ALA A 248 -1.85 1.95 9.65
CA ALA A 248 -1.98 3.40 9.58
C ALA A 248 -3.44 3.85 9.77
N TYR A 249 -4.39 3.13 9.15
CA TYR A 249 -5.82 3.33 9.35
C TYR A 249 -6.21 3.12 10.82
N ALA A 250 -5.77 2.04 11.44
CA ALA A 250 -6.13 1.67 12.82
C ALA A 250 -5.33 2.43 13.89
N TYR A 251 -4.21 3.08 13.56
CA TYR A 251 -3.30 3.72 14.52
C TYR A 251 -4.04 4.65 15.50
N ALA A 252 -3.63 4.62 16.77
CA ALA A 252 -4.23 5.34 17.89
C ALA A 252 -5.68 4.93 18.24
N THR A 253 -6.24 3.89 17.64
CA THR A 253 -7.56 3.33 17.98
C THR A 253 -7.45 2.13 18.93
N PRO A 254 -8.57 1.70 19.54
CA PRO A 254 -8.60 0.44 20.30
C PRO A 254 -8.15 -0.76 19.50
N ILE A 255 -8.54 -0.85 18.20
CA ILE A 255 -8.17 -1.96 17.31
C ILE A 255 -6.65 -2.10 17.19
N TYR A 256 -5.93 -0.98 16.99
CA TYR A 256 -4.47 -1.01 16.94
C TYR A 256 -3.86 -1.55 18.24
N ARG A 257 -4.40 -1.14 19.39
CA ARG A 257 -3.92 -1.60 20.70
C ARG A 257 -4.18 -3.08 20.90
N ASP A 258 -5.33 -3.57 20.46
CA ASP A 258 -5.70 -4.98 20.55
C ASP A 258 -4.77 -5.85 19.68
N VAL A 259 -4.43 -5.39 18.47
CA VAL A 259 -3.44 -6.07 17.59
C VAL A 259 -2.04 -6.01 18.18
N ALA A 260 -1.62 -4.84 18.68
CA ALA A 260 -0.27 -4.66 19.27
C ALA A 260 -0.06 -5.48 20.55
N ALA A 261 -1.14 -5.81 21.27
CA ALA A 261 -1.14 -6.61 22.49
C ALA A 261 -1.60 -8.07 22.24
N ALA A 262 -1.58 -8.54 20.99
CA ALA A 262 -2.02 -9.89 20.61
C ALA A 262 -0.97 -10.95 21.02
N ASP A 263 -0.71 -11.07 22.32
CA ASP A 263 0.21 -12.03 22.92
C ASP A 263 -0.48 -13.37 23.31
N ARG A 264 -1.81 -13.45 23.09
CA ARG A 264 -2.58 -14.68 23.36
C ARG A 264 -2.29 -15.73 22.29
N GLU A 265 -2.24 -16.99 22.73
CA GLU A 265 -2.07 -18.12 21.84
C GLU A 265 -3.12 -18.10 20.72
N GLY A 266 -2.67 -18.14 19.47
CA GLY A 266 -3.51 -18.13 18.27
C GLY A 266 -4.01 -16.76 17.82
N ALA A 267 -3.77 -15.66 18.55
CA ALA A 267 -4.22 -14.34 18.15
C ALA A 267 -3.52 -13.86 16.85
N VAL A 268 -2.22 -14.16 16.72
CA VAL A 268 -1.46 -13.91 15.49
C VAL A 268 -2.04 -14.70 14.31
N ASP A 269 -2.32 -16.00 14.51
CA ASP A 269 -2.92 -16.84 13.46
C ASP A 269 -4.30 -16.35 13.05
N ALA A 270 -5.13 -15.88 14.00
CA ALA A 270 -6.45 -15.35 13.72
C ALA A 270 -6.39 -14.07 12.84
N TRP A 271 -5.47 -13.13 13.14
CA TRP A 271 -5.28 -11.92 12.34
C TRP A 271 -4.65 -12.24 10.97
N ALA A 272 -3.66 -13.13 10.92
CA ALA A 272 -3.02 -13.58 9.69
C ALA A 272 -4.03 -14.26 8.74
N ALA A 273 -4.83 -15.21 9.26
CA ALA A 273 -5.89 -15.87 8.52
C ALA A 273 -6.96 -14.87 8.02
N ALA A 274 -7.30 -13.86 8.83
CA ALA A 274 -8.27 -12.83 8.47
C ALA A 274 -7.76 -11.95 7.33
N LEU A 275 -6.51 -11.53 7.37
CA LEU A 275 -5.87 -10.74 6.32
C LEU A 275 -5.75 -11.55 5.03
N HIS A 276 -5.29 -12.80 5.12
CA HIS A 276 -5.19 -13.71 3.98
C HIS A 276 -6.56 -13.92 3.31
N ARG A 277 -7.61 -14.22 4.09
CA ARG A 277 -8.98 -14.35 3.59
C ARG A 277 -9.46 -13.10 2.86
N MET A 278 -9.26 -11.92 3.47
CA MET A 278 -9.69 -10.66 2.86
C MET A 278 -8.98 -10.42 1.52
N LEU A 279 -7.68 -10.68 1.45
CA LEU A 279 -6.90 -10.52 0.22
C LEU A 279 -7.33 -11.49 -0.87
N LEU A 280 -7.56 -12.77 -0.56
CA LEU A 280 -8.08 -13.74 -1.54
C LEU A 280 -9.44 -13.32 -2.08
N GLU A 281 -10.34 -12.83 -1.21
CA GLU A 281 -11.64 -12.31 -1.64
C GLU A 281 -11.52 -11.05 -2.52
N LEU A 282 -10.54 -10.17 -2.25
CA LEU A 282 -10.30 -8.97 -3.06
C LEU A 282 -9.68 -9.30 -4.42
N ILE A 283 -8.73 -10.22 -4.46
CA ILE A 283 -7.95 -10.55 -5.66
C ILE A 283 -8.73 -11.53 -6.55
N PHE A 284 -9.32 -12.57 -5.95
CA PHE A 284 -9.93 -13.70 -6.67
C PHE A 284 -11.46 -13.75 -6.55
N GLY A 285 -12.07 -12.84 -5.79
CA GLY A 285 -13.52 -12.79 -5.58
C GLY A 285 -14.07 -13.81 -4.56
N ALA A 286 -13.26 -14.78 -4.13
CA ALA A 286 -13.64 -15.80 -3.17
C ALA A 286 -12.43 -16.34 -2.40
N ALA A 287 -12.66 -16.86 -1.19
CA ALA A 287 -11.67 -17.58 -0.40
C ALA A 287 -12.29 -18.89 0.13
N ASP A 288 -11.51 -19.96 0.16
CA ASP A 288 -11.92 -21.19 0.86
C ASP A 288 -11.67 -21.03 2.35
N VAL A 289 -12.75 -20.77 3.08
CA VAL A 289 -12.72 -20.50 4.52
C VAL A 289 -12.29 -21.74 5.31
N ALA A 290 -12.64 -22.95 4.84
CA ALA A 290 -12.30 -24.19 5.52
C ALA A 290 -10.82 -24.51 5.35
N GLU A 291 -10.28 -24.33 4.15
CA GLU A 291 -8.85 -24.48 3.86
C GLU A 291 -8.01 -23.51 4.70
N LEU A 292 -8.40 -22.23 4.75
CA LEU A 292 -7.70 -21.23 5.57
C LEU A 292 -7.74 -21.56 7.07
N ALA A 293 -8.88 -22.04 7.57
CA ALA A 293 -9.00 -22.46 8.96
C ALA A 293 -8.02 -23.61 9.29
N GLU A 294 -7.84 -24.56 8.38
CA GLU A 294 -6.88 -25.66 8.53
C GLU A 294 -5.43 -25.16 8.46
N LEU A 295 -5.10 -24.33 7.47
CA LEU A 295 -3.75 -23.77 7.27
C LEU A 295 -3.23 -22.96 8.46
N TYR A 296 -4.11 -22.17 9.09
CA TYR A 296 -3.77 -21.33 10.23
C TYR A 296 -4.09 -21.96 11.57
N GLY A 297 -4.56 -23.22 11.58
CA GLY A 297 -4.91 -23.91 12.82
C GLY A 297 -6.06 -23.26 13.60
N ILE A 298 -7.01 -22.62 12.90
CA ILE A 298 -8.14 -21.94 13.52
C ILE A 298 -9.10 -22.97 14.11
N THR A 299 -9.09 -23.08 15.43
CA THR A 299 -10.02 -23.93 16.17
C THR A 299 -11.35 -23.21 16.43
N SER A 300 -12.36 -23.96 16.89
CA SER A 300 -13.67 -23.37 17.28
C SER A 300 -13.54 -22.33 18.42
N ALA A 301 -12.47 -22.36 19.19
CA ALA A 301 -12.18 -21.37 20.23
C ALA A 301 -11.64 -20.06 19.65
N LEU A 302 -10.91 -20.11 18.53
CA LEU A 302 -10.32 -18.96 17.84
C LEU A 302 -11.24 -18.36 16.78
N GLU A 303 -12.25 -19.10 16.32
CA GLU A 303 -13.20 -18.65 15.28
C GLU A 303 -13.85 -17.28 15.57
N PRO A 304 -14.30 -16.97 16.80
CA PRO A 304 -14.86 -15.65 17.10
C PRO A 304 -13.84 -14.51 16.94
N GLU A 305 -12.58 -14.75 17.26
CA GLU A 305 -11.49 -13.77 17.14
C GLU A 305 -11.12 -13.55 15.67
N TRP A 306 -11.00 -14.63 14.88
CA TRP A 306 -10.81 -14.59 13.45
C TRP A 306 -11.91 -13.81 12.73
N GLU A 307 -13.18 -14.10 13.01
CA GLU A 307 -14.32 -13.37 12.41
C GLU A 307 -14.35 -11.88 12.83
N ALA A 308 -13.95 -11.56 14.06
CA ALA A 308 -13.83 -10.18 14.51
C ALA A 308 -12.71 -9.43 13.75
N ALA A 309 -11.53 -10.02 13.62
CA ALA A 309 -10.41 -9.49 12.85
C ALA A 309 -10.79 -9.30 11.37
N TYR A 310 -11.40 -10.30 10.76
CA TYR A 310 -11.88 -10.24 9.37
C TYR A 310 -12.89 -9.12 9.15
N LYS A 311 -13.82 -8.92 10.09
CA LYS A 311 -14.82 -7.83 10.01
C LYS A 311 -14.15 -6.44 10.02
N GLU A 312 -13.14 -6.24 10.85
CA GLU A 312 -12.42 -4.97 10.91
C GLU A 312 -11.58 -4.72 9.64
N LEU A 313 -10.89 -5.75 9.14
CA LEU A 313 -10.17 -5.68 7.87
C LEU A 313 -11.12 -5.40 6.69
N LYS A 314 -12.27 -6.03 6.66
CA LYS A 314 -13.30 -5.79 5.63
C LYS A 314 -13.91 -4.39 5.71
N ARG A 315 -14.03 -3.84 6.93
CA ARG A 315 -14.43 -2.45 7.13
C ARG A 315 -13.38 -1.48 6.59
N PHE A 316 -12.12 -1.73 6.90
CA PHE A 316 -10.99 -0.98 6.33
C PHE A 316 -11.03 -1.03 4.80
N ALA A 317 -11.11 -2.22 4.20
CA ALA A 317 -11.13 -2.38 2.76
C ALA A 317 -12.25 -1.57 2.08
N ARG A 318 -13.45 -1.55 2.67
CA ARG A 318 -14.59 -0.78 2.13
C ARG A 318 -14.41 0.74 2.21
N LEU A 319 -13.65 1.23 3.19
CA LEU A 319 -13.46 2.66 3.42
C LEU A 319 -12.24 3.22 2.69
N MET A 320 -11.21 2.37 2.51
CA MET A 320 -9.90 2.79 2.06
C MET A 320 -9.59 2.34 0.63
N LEU A 321 -10.17 1.23 0.21
CA LEU A 321 -9.95 0.71 -1.13
C LEU A 321 -11.09 1.17 -2.06
N PRO A 322 -10.79 1.60 -3.27
CA PRO A 322 -11.82 1.96 -4.24
C PRO A 322 -12.70 0.75 -4.52
N VAL A 323 -14.00 0.89 -4.26
CA VAL A 323 -14.98 -0.15 -4.61
C VAL A 323 -15.09 -0.17 -6.14
N PRO A 324 -14.85 -1.31 -6.81
CA PRO A 324 -15.13 -1.39 -8.23
C PRO A 324 -16.62 -1.06 -8.46
N PRO A 325 -16.95 -0.30 -9.53
CA PRO A 325 -18.34 -0.06 -9.86
C PRO A 325 -19.04 -1.40 -10.03
N ALA A 326 -20.21 -1.55 -9.37
CA ALA A 326 -21.04 -2.74 -9.50
C ALA A 326 -21.24 -3.02 -11.00
N ALA A 327 -20.89 -4.21 -11.44
CA ALA A 327 -21.15 -4.64 -12.81
C ALA A 327 -22.65 -4.50 -13.10
N PRO A 328 -23.02 -3.95 -14.27
CA PRO A 328 -24.42 -3.74 -14.66
C PRO A 328 -25.22 -5.03 -14.79
#